data_e9ce02f67956f515eff3b399be40ea0d
#
_entry.id   e9ce02f67956f515eff3b399be40ea0d
#
_cell.length_a   1.000
_cell.length_b   1.000
_cell.length_c   1.000
_cell.angle_alpha   90.00
_cell.angle_beta   90.00
_cell.angle_gamma   90.00
#
_symmetry.space_group_name_H-M   'P 1'
#
loop_
_entity.id
_entity.type
_entity.pdbx_description
1 polymer ?
#
loop_
_entity_poly.entity_id
_entity_poly.type
_entity_poly.pdbx_seq_one_letter_code
_entity_poly.pdbx_strand_id
1 'polypeptide(L)'
;MMPARSLSERCGWLPAALRCGFGQGLLALTLGWGCNGAVAQDDAHSSSRLRAPAPVSAPDAAAVPGFAQLEAQGARFGEIRIRNLNIFDTSDPDEDKLLFRLANALHIRTREHVIAAALLFRTGEPVTVSRIEETERLLRTTRFLYDVQISPVAVREGVVDVEVRTRDTWTLDLGLNAGRSGGANSGSVALTEYNLLGTGITLGVGRYADVDRSGNEFQISADRIRGTWTSFGYGTARNSDGERHALRLIRPFHALDARWAAGVIASRDDRIDPVYRAGEVAAEYRRREHRTEVFGGWSDGLVDGWVRRISAGVMAREDGYAFAPGRTPPPRLPDDVTMAGPFLRYELLQDRYEKTTNLNQIGRSEFLALGFAARAQIARSAGAFGATRDAWLYQAAVSRGFEPVHRHRLLASSSFSGQLADGRLERQRLGAQLQYYAPHHQRRLFYASLSVDALHRPAPLDALLLGGDNGLRGYPLRYMSGERRVLLTVEERFYTDRYWFQLFRVGAAAFFDLGRAWGGDPFTESDPGWLANVGFGLRIFNVRAAFSNVVHLDVAVPLRPPDGISRVQFLVRTRASF
;
A
#
# COMPACT_ATOMS: atom_id res chain seq x y z
N MET A 1 -2.88 -13.19 -14.32
CA MET A 1 -2.87 -11.73 -14.33
C MET A 1 -3.33 -11.22 -12.98
N MET A 2 -2.55 -10.40 -12.35
CA MET A 2 -2.86 -9.84 -11.03
C MET A 2 -4.21 -9.09 -11.06
N PRO A 3 -4.95 -9.02 -9.95
CA PRO A 3 -6.13 -8.16 -9.83
C PRO A 3 -5.79 -6.77 -10.33
N ALA A 4 -6.79 -5.99 -10.75
CA ALA A 4 -6.58 -4.61 -11.17
C ALA A 4 -5.85 -3.84 -10.09
N ARG A 5 -4.55 -3.97 -10.13
CA ARG A 5 -3.65 -3.22 -9.29
C ARG A 5 -3.56 -1.86 -9.92
N SER A 6 -3.69 -0.83 -9.12
CA SER A 6 -3.51 0.53 -9.56
C SER A 6 -2.24 0.63 -10.42
N LEU A 7 -2.20 1.52 -11.36
CA LEU A 7 -1.03 1.75 -12.24
C LEU A 7 0.29 1.98 -11.48
N SER A 8 0.22 2.31 -10.20
CA SER A 8 1.34 2.31 -9.27
C SER A 8 1.86 0.91 -8.93
N GLU A 9 1.03 -0.13 -9.02
CA GLU A 9 1.46 -1.51 -8.80
C GLU A 9 2.16 -2.13 -10.02
N ARG A 10 2.07 -1.53 -11.21
CA ARG A 10 2.91 -1.92 -12.36
C ARG A 10 4.37 -1.48 -12.22
N CYS A 11 4.69 -0.55 -11.31
CA CYS A 11 6.04 -0.31 -10.80
C CYS A 11 6.34 -1.13 -9.53
N GLY A 12 5.39 -1.92 -9.06
CA GLY A 12 5.47 -2.72 -7.85
C GLY A 12 6.07 -4.08 -8.12
N TRP A 13 7.33 -4.22 -7.86
CA TRP A 13 8.16 -5.31 -8.30
C TRP A 13 8.87 -6.03 -7.19
N LEU A 14 8.38 -5.86 -5.99
CA LEU A 14 8.92 -6.53 -4.81
C LEU A 14 7.93 -7.60 -4.33
N PRO A 15 8.37 -8.74 -3.80
CA PRO A 15 7.52 -9.71 -3.11
C PRO A 15 6.64 -9.01 -2.08
N ALA A 16 5.52 -9.60 -1.71
CA ALA A 16 4.53 -8.98 -0.82
C ALA A 16 5.14 -8.40 0.47
N ALA A 17 6.22 -8.99 0.98
CA ALA A 17 6.96 -8.52 2.14
C ALA A 17 7.78 -7.23 1.90
N LEU A 18 8.22 -6.99 0.66
CA LEU A 18 9.05 -5.85 0.28
C LEU A 18 8.30 -4.83 -0.59
N ARG A 19 7.12 -5.19 -1.11
CA ARG A 19 6.23 -4.26 -1.83
C ARG A 19 5.80 -3.08 -0.97
N CYS A 20 5.75 -3.25 0.33
CA CYS A 20 5.46 -2.18 1.28
C CYS A 20 6.57 -1.11 1.41
N GLY A 21 7.83 -1.41 1.08
CA GLY A 21 8.95 -0.46 1.25
C GLY A 21 9.06 0.61 0.17
N PHE A 22 8.79 0.29 -1.10
CA PHE A 22 9.03 1.20 -2.23
C PHE A 22 7.81 1.99 -2.71
N GLY A 23 6.60 1.54 -2.38
CA GLY A 23 5.35 2.12 -2.92
C GLY A 23 4.57 3.01 -1.98
N GLN A 24 4.77 2.91 -0.68
CA GLN A 24 3.82 3.49 0.28
C GLN A 24 4.05 4.96 0.63
N GLY A 25 5.28 5.44 0.63
CA GLY A 25 5.57 6.85 0.94
C GLY A 25 5.04 7.86 -0.09
N LEU A 26 4.85 7.44 -1.34
CA LEU A 26 4.39 8.33 -2.42
C LEU A 26 2.92 8.09 -2.82
N LEU A 27 2.38 6.90 -2.58
CA LEU A 27 1.00 6.57 -2.95
C LEU A 27 -0.02 7.07 -1.94
N ALA A 28 0.37 7.23 -0.68
CA ALA A 28 -0.48 7.90 0.31
C ALA A 28 -0.77 9.36 -0.03
N LEU A 29 0.09 9.98 -0.85
CA LEU A 29 -0.07 11.38 -1.29
C LEU A 29 -0.69 11.52 -2.70
N THR A 30 -0.65 10.49 -3.54
CA THR A 30 -1.13 10.64 -4.93
C THR A 30 -2.43 9.92 -5.25
N LEU A 31 -2.83 8.93 -4.49
CA LEU A 31 -4.16 8.31 -4.54
C LEU A 31 -4.32 7.53 -3.24
N GLY A 32 -5.28 7.87 -2.41
CA GLY A 32 -5.59 7.19 -1.16
C GLY A 32 -6.06 5.74 -1.34
N TRP A 33 -5.22 4.89 -1.91
CA TRP A 33 -5.53 3.49 -2.17
C TRP A 33 -4.65 2.58 -1.34
N GLY A 34 -5.20 2.16 -0.26
CA GLY A 34 -5.02 0.86 0.33
C GLY A 34 -3.61 0.41 0.69
N CYS A 35 -2.87 1.24 1.43
CA CYS A 35 -1.99 0.73 2.45
C CYS A 35 -2.08 1.69 3.63
N ASN A 36 -3.00 1.38 4.52
CA ASN A 36 -3.23 2.13 5.73
C ASN A 36 -2.00 2.04 6.64
N GLY A 37 -1.25 3.12 6.70
CA GLY A 37 -0.39 3.37 7.85
C GLY A 37 -1.31 3.61 9.04
N ALA A 38 -1.45 2.65 9.90
CA ALA A 38 -2.35 2.72 11.03
C ALA A 38 -1.63 3.16 12.27
N VAL A 39 -2.35 3.85 13.11
CA VAL A 39 -1.87 4.42 14.35
C VAL A 39 -2.75 4.02 15.49
N ALA A 40 -2.11 3.59 16.55
CA ALA A 40 -2.77 3.30 17.81
C ALA A 40 -3.26 4.58 18.49
N GLN A 41 -4.48 4.56 18.91
CA GLN A 41 -4.97 5.36 20.01
C GLN A 41 -5.78 4.47 20.93
N ASP A 42 -5.42 4.48 22.20
CA ASP A 42 -6.22 3.91 23.25
C ASP A 42 -7.52 4.69 23.36
N ASP A 43 -8.63 4.09 22.96
CA ASP A 43 -9.91 4.47 23.48
C ASP A 43 -10.17 3.62 24.72
N ALA A 44 -10.09 4.30 25.85
CA ALA A 44 -10.56 3.83 27.13
C ALA A 44 -12.04 3.47 27.05
N HIS A 45 -12.34 2.19 26.82
CA HIS A 45 -13.54 1.51 27.33
C HIS A 45 -13.38 0.01 27.15
N SER A 46 -12.49 -0.55 27.93
CA SER A 46 -12.58 -1.92 28.38
C SER A 46 -12.17 -1.94 29.85
N SER A 47 -13.09 -2.34 30.69
CA SER A 47 -12.98 -2.42 32.13
C SER A 47 -11.89 -3.41 32.56
N SER A 48 -10.68 -2.94 32.61
CA SER A 48 -9.71 -3.23 33.64
C SER A 48 -9.23 -1.89 34.16
N ARG A 49 -9.63 -1.57 35.37
CA ARG A 49 -9.22 -0.36 36.07
C ARG A 49 -7.70 -0.39 36.25
N LEU A 50 -6.97 0.09 35.24
CA LEU A 50 -5.66 0.67 35.46
C LEU A 50 -5.93 2.06 36.01
N ARG A 51 -5.78 2.18 37.31
CA ARG A 51 -5.82 3.42 38.06
C ARG A 51 -4.79 4.35 37.44
N ALA A 52 -5.24 5.40 36.75
CA ALA A 52 -4.36 6.48 36.38
C ALA A 52 -3.63 6.92 37.66
N PRO A 53 -2.31 7.16 37.64
CA PRO A 53 -1.64 7.78 38.74
C PRO A 53 -2.40 9.07 39.06
N ALA A 54 -2.72 9.27 40.32
CA ALA A 54 -3.43 10.46 40.79
C ALA A 54 -2.69 11.69 40.24
N PRO A 55 -3.41 12.68 39.70
CA PRO A 55 -2.77 13.90 39.25
C PRO A 55 -2.10 14.49 40.49
N VAL A 56 -0.78 14.60 40.46
CA VAL A 56 -0.06 15.46 41.40
C VAL A 56 -0.62 16.84 41.11
N SER A 57 -1.32 17.41 42.09
CA SER A 57 -1.85 18.77 42.05
C SER A 57 -0.69 19.73 41.82
N ALA A 58 -0.45 20.05 40.54
CA ALA A 58 0.34 21.22 40.21
C ALA A 58 -0.54 22.46 40.44
N PRO A 59 0.03 23.57 40.90
CA PRO A 59 -0.74 24.80 41.11
C PRO A 59 -1.38 25.23 39.78
N ASP A 60 -2.56 25.81 39.82
CA ASP A 60 -3.40 26.30 38.73
C ASP A 60 -2.61 26.86 37.52
N ALA A 61 -2.14 26.01 36.64
CA ALA A 61 -1.75 26.40 35.31
C ALA A 61 -3.05 26.49 34.52
N ALA A 62 -3.42 27.68 34.08
CA ALA A 62 -4.52 27.88 33.14
C ALA A 62 -4.43 26.88 32.03
N ALA A 63 -5.47 26.08 31.81
CA ALA A 63 -5.46 25.01 30.79
C ALA A 63 -5.07 25.61 29.43
N VAL A 64 -4.00 25.11 28.82
CA VAL A 64 -3.52 25.61 27.52
C VAL A 64 -4.63 25.40 26.47
N PRO A 65 -5.05 26.45 25.73
CA PRO A 65 -6.11 26.33 24.73
C PRO A 65 -5.77 25.30 23.66
N GLY A 66 -6.79 24.61 23.14
CA GLY A 66 -6.61 23.69 22.03
C GLY A 66 -6.25 24.40 20.71
N PHE A 67 -5.65 23.69 19.76
CA PHE A 67 -5.17 24.27 18.50
C PHE A 67 -6.27 24.99 17.71
N ALA A 68 -7.51 24.51 17.69
CA ALA A 68 -8.62 25.19 17.01
C ALA A 68 -8.91 26.59 17.59
N GLN A 69 -8.82 26.73 18.91
CA GLN A 69 -8.98 28.02 19.57
C GLN A 69 -7.78 28.93 19.32
N LEU A 70 -6.57 28.39 19.32
CA LEU A 70 -5.34 29.12 19.03
C LEU A 70 -5.29 29.62 17.57
N GLU A 71 -5.75 28.82 16.62
CA GLU A 71 -5.92 29.22 15.20
C GLU A 71 -6.92 30.37 15.08
N ALA A 72 -8.09 30.26 15.74
CA ALA A 72 -9.10 31.33 15.72
C ALA A 72 -8.59 32.65 16.36
N GLN A 73 -7.65 32.56 17.29
CA GLN A 73 -6.98 33.71 17.92
C GLN A 73 -5.83 34.28 17.09
N GLY A 74 -5.48 33.65 15.96
CA GLY A 74 -4.36 34.05 15.11
C GLY A 74 -2.99 33.80 15.73
N ALA A 75 -2.87 32.82 16.63
CA ALA A 75 -1.61 32.46 17.30
C ALA A 75 -0.55 32.00 16.30
N ARG A 76 0.73 32.11 16.71
CA ARG A 76 1.89 31.66 15.94
C ARG A 76 2.67 30.61 16.69
N PHE A 77 3.31 29.69 15.97
CA PHE A 77 4.19 28.69 16.57
C PHE A 77 5.42 29.34 17.21
N GLY A 78 5.67 29.03 18.47
CA GLY A 78 6.86 29.38 19.22
C GLY A 78 7.95 28.30 19.14
N GLU A 79 8.45 27.87 20.29
CA GLU A 79 9.42 26.77 20.36
C GLU A 79 8.74 25.44 20.02
N ILE A 80 9.38 24.67 19.13
CA ILE A 80 8.94 23.31 18.78
C ILE A 80 9.89 22.32 19.44
N ARG A 81 9.41 21.64 20.47
CA ARG A 81 10.19 20.62 21.20
C ARG A 81 9.85 19.24 20.69
N ILE A 82 10.86 18.47 20.31
CA ILE A 82 10.71 17.08 19.88
C ILE A 82 11.10 16.18 21.03
N ARG A 83 10.17 15.31 21.45
CA ARG A 83 10.39 14.30 22.47
C ARG A 83 10.17 12.91 21.89
N ASN A 84 11.26 12.27 21.46
CA ASN A 84 11.18 10.91 20.95
C ASN A 84 11.40 9.88 22.08
N LEU A 85 10.39 9.01 22.29
CA LEU A 85 10.40 7.95 23.29
C LEU A 85 10.89 6.65 22.67
N ASN A 86 11.45 5.78 23.53
CA ASN A 86 11.85 4.44 23.12
C ASN A 86 10.64 3.53 22.85
N ILE A 87 10.85 2.31 22.38
CA ILE A 87 9.80 1.34 21.98
C ILE A 87 8.87 1.01 23.15
N PHE A 88 9.45 0.67 24.31
CA PHE A 88 8.73 0.29 25.51
C PHE A 88 8.92 1.32 26.61
N ASP A 89 7.86 1.55 27.39
CA ASP A 89 7.90 2.43 28.55
C ASP A 89 8.24 1.61 29.80
N THR A 90 9.52 1.57 30.13
CA THR A 90 9.99 0.82 31.31
C THR A 90 9.61 1.45 32.65
N SER A 91 8.94 2.60 32.66
CA SER A 91 8.30 3.14 33.87
C SER A 91 6.92 2.49 34.13
N ASP A 92 6.34 1.83 33.13
CA ASP A 92 5.13 1.02 33.26
C ASP A 92 5.51 -0.41 33.71
N PRO A 93 5.01 -0.90 34.87
CA PRO A 93 5.31 -2.25 35.34
C PRO A 93 4.93 -3.35 34.33
N ASP A 94 3.93 -3.13 33.50
CA ASP A 94 3.52 -4.08 32.45
C ASP A 94 4.50 -4.13 31.27
N GLU A 95 5.24 -3.06 31.02
CA GLU A 95 6.28 -2.95 30.01
C GLU A 95 7.71 -3.05 30.60
N ASP A 96 7.90 -3.16 31.91
CA ASP A 96 9.23 -3.34 32.55
C ASP A 96 9.63 -4.83 32.63
N LYS A 97 9.86 -5.46 31.48
CA LYS A 97 10.30 -6.84 31.36
C LYS A 97 11.73 -6.91 30.80
N LEU A 98 12.49 -7.95 31.19
CA LEU A 98 13.86 -8.13 30.73
C LEU A 98 14.00 -8.04 29.20
N LEU A 99 13.08 -8.70 28.47
CA LEU A 99 13.09 -8.70 27.00
C LEU A 99 12.84 -7.29 26.45
N PHE A 100 11.96 -6.50 27.06
CA PHE A 100 11.64 -5.15 26.62
C PHE A 100 12.77 -4.16 26.95
N ARG A 101 13.42 -4.31 28.11
CA ARG A 101 14.64 -3.55 28.44
C ARG A 101 15.78 -3.86 27.46
N LEU A 102 15.97 -5.14 27.10
CA LEU A 102 16.95 -5.53 26.08
C LEU A 102 16.63 -4.93 24.71
N ALA A 103 15.36 -4.97 24.30
CA ALA A 103 14.92 -4.35 23.05
C ALA A 103 15.22 -2.85 23.05
N ASN A 104 14.87 -2.14 24.12
CA ASN A 104 15.20 -0.71 24.26
C ASN A 104 16.72 -0.43 24.24
N ALA A 105 17.53 -1.31 24.83
CA ALA A 105 18.98 -1.16 24.87
C ALA A 105 19.65 -1.39 23.52
N LEU A 106 19.10 -2.29 22.70
CA LEU A 106 19.60 -2.59 21.35
C LEU A 106 19.07 -1.63 20.29
N HIS A 107 17.97 -0.93 20.58
CA HIS A 107 17.34 -0.02 19.64
C HIS A 107 18.09 1.32 19.56
N ILE A 108 18.36 1.76 18.33
CA ILE A 108 18.91 3.10 18.07
C ILE A 108 17.71 4.02 17.77
N ARG A 109 17.41 4.93 18.70
CA ARG A 109 16.29 5.86 18.57
C ARG A 109 16.41 6.73 17.34
N THR A 110 15.25 7.03 16.74
CA THR A 110 15.14 8.00 15.66
C THR A 110 15.72 9.35 16.08
N ARG A 111 16.60 9.89 15.27
CA ARG A 111 17.24 11.19 15.55
C ARG A 111 16.21 12.32 15.41
N GLU A 112 16.28 13.29 16.31
CA GLU A 112 15.33 14.41 16.34
C GLU A 112 15.23 15.17 15.02
N HIS A 113 16.36 15.38 14.33
CA HIS A 113 16.36 16.06 13.02
C HIS A 113 15.57 15.31 11.93
N VAL A 114 15.42 13.97 12.05
CA VAL A 114 14.61 13.17 11.12
C VAL A 114 13.12 13.46 11.34
N ILE A 115 12.70 13.61 12.59
CA ILE A 115 11.34 14.00 12.96
C ILE A 115 11.11 15.46 12.58
N ALA A 116 12.03 16.36 12.93
CA ALA A 116 11.95 17.79 12.59
C ALA A 116 11.79 18.03 11.09
N ALA A 117 12.53 17.27 10.26
CA ALA A 117 12.44 17.36 8.80
C ALA A 117 11.08 16.91 8.23
N ALA A 118 10.24 16.29 9.05
CA ALA A 118 8.90 15.84 8.66
C ALA A 118 7.78 16.80 9.08
N LEU A 119 8.07 17.84 9.84
CA LEU A 119 7.08 18.82 10.26
C LEU A 119 6.69 19.72 9.08
N LEU A 120 5.38 19.95 8.92
CA LEU A 120 4.81 20.84 7.90
C LEU A 120 4.64 22.27 8.39
N PHE A 121 5.08 22.58 9.61
CA PHE A 121 5.03 23.91 10.23
C PHE A 121 6.37 24.25 10.88
N ARG A 122 6.63 25.53 11.05
CA ARG A 122 7.87 26.07 11.62
C ARG A 122 7.58 27.16 12.64
N THR A 123 8.54 27.42 13.51
CA THR A 123 8.53 28.58 14.43
C THR A 123 8.26 29.87 13.67
N GLY A 124 7.36 30.71 14.18
CA GLY A 124 6.93 31.98 13.59
C GLY A 124 5.79 31.87 12.57
N GLU A 125 5.49 30.67 12.05
CA GLU A 125 4.33 30.49 11.15
C GLU A 125 3.01 30.56 11.93
N PRO A 126 1.89 30.93 11.27
CA PRO A 126 0.55 30.90 11.88
C PRO A 126 0.18 29.46 12.27
N VAL A 127 -0.48 29.30 13.40
CA VAL A 127 -1.06 28.02 13.81
C VAL A 127 -2.18 27.66 12.84
N THR A 128 -2.11 26.45 12.29
CA THR A 128 -3.08 25.91 11.34
C THR A 128 -3.38 24.47 11.71
N VAL A 129 -4.60 24.17 12.13
CA VAL A 129 -5.03 22.84 12.59
C VAL A 129 -4.82 21.79 11.50
N SER A 130 -5.20 22.10 10.27
CA SER A 130 -5.04 21.18 9.15
C SER A 130 -3.59 20.75 8.91
N ARG A 131 -2.60 21.65 9.08
CA ARG A 131 -1.17 21.32 8.97
C ARG A 131 -0.68 20.45 10.12
N ILE A 132 -1.20 20.67 11.34
CA ILE A 132 -0.86 19.84 12.49
C ILE A 132 -1.38 18.42 12.28
N GLU A 133 -2.66 18.28 11.92
CA GLU A 133 -3.26 16.97 11.62
C GLU A 133 -2.59 16.26 10.45
N GLU A 134 -2.24 17.01 9.40
CA GLU A 134 -1.51 16.44 8.26
C GLU A 134 -0.10 16.00 8.68
N THR A 135 0.59 16.76 9.52
CA THR A 135 1.90 16.38 10.09
C THR A 135 1.78 15.09 10.91
N GLU A 136 0.76 14.98 11.78
CA GLU A 136 0.50 13.75 12.51
C GLU A 136 0.26 12.58 11.55
N ARG A 137 -0.62 12.73 10.56
CA ARG A 137 -0.86 11.71 9.54
C ARG A 137 0.43 11.29 8.85
N LEU A 138 1.25 12.28 8.42
CA LEU A 138 2.52 12.03 7.72
C LEU A 138 3.53 11.29 8.59
N LEU A 139 3.77 11.74 9.81
CA LEU A 139 4.68 11.07 10.75
C LEU A 139 4.22 9.65 11.07
N ARG A 140 2.93 9.43 11.20
CA ARG A 140 2.34 8.12 11.47
C ARG A 140 2.44 7.16 10.26
N THR A 141 2.67 7.65 9.04
CA THR A 141 2.97 6.78 7.88
C THR A 141 4.41 6.27 7.90
N THR A 142 5.29 6.85 8.69
CA THR A 142 6.67 6.36 8.81
C THR A 142 6.68 5.02 9.55
N ARG A 143 7.50 4.08 9.09
CA ARG A 143 7.50 2.71 9.63
C ARG A 143 8.24 2.57 10.95
N PHE A 144 8.99 3.59 11.34
CA PHE A 144 9.81 3.60 12.54
C PHE A 144 9.19 4.35 13.71
N LEU A 145 7.97 4.92 13.54
CA LEU A 145 7.22 5.56 14.63
C LEU A 145 5.93 4.77 14.93
N TYR A 146 5.76 4.42 16.21
CA TYR A 146 4.56 3.74 16.70
C TYR A 146 3.43 4.71 16.97
N ASP A 147 3.74 5.83 17.64
CA ASP A 147 2.77 6.85 18.03
C ASP A 147 3.33 8.25 17.79
N VAL A 148 2.43 9.19 17.51
CA VAL A 148 2.72 10.59 17.29
C VAL A 148 1.61 11.42 17.90
N GLN A 149 1.96 12.36 18.74
CA GLN A 149 1.05 13.33 19.33
C GLN A 149 1.68 14.72 19.26
N ILE A 150 0.92 15.69 18.78
CA ILE A 150 1.32 17.10 18.76
C ILE A 150 0.38 17.85 19.70
N SER A 151 0.93 18.55 20.68
CA SER A 151 0.14 19.25 21.69
C SER A 151 0.72 20.63 22.02
N PRO A 152 -0.12 21.64 22.30
CA PRO A 152 0.35 22.93 22.80
C PRO A 152 0.81 22.76 24.26
N VAL A 153 1.92 23.39 24.62
CA VAL A 153 2.54 23.27 25.96
C VAL A 153 2.45 24.57 26.75
N ALA A 154 2.59 25.70 26.07
CA ALA A 154 2.50 27.03 26.67
C ALA A 154 2.04 28.06 25.63
N VAL A 155 1.36 29.10 26.09
CA VAL A 155 0.95 30.24 25.27
C VAL A 155 1.39 31.53 25.95
N ARG A 156 2.10 32.38 25.21
CA ARG A 156 2.56 33.68 25.69
C ARG A 156 2.41 34.71 24.55
N GLU A 157 1.65 35.77 24.78
CA GLU A 157 1.49 36.89 23.83
C GLU A 157 1.12 36.46 22.40
N GLY A 158 0.23 35.46 22.26
CA GLY A 158 -0.16 34.92 20.94
C GLY A 158 0.86 33.97 20.30
N VAL A 159 1.95 33.61 21.01
CA VAL A 159 2.92 32.61 20.59
C VAL A 159 2.70 31.31 21.38
N VAL A 160 2.58 30.19 20.69
CA VAL A 160 2.32 28.87 21.28
C VAL A 160 3.55 27.96 21.13
N ASP A 161 4.08 27.51 22.26
CA ASP A 161 5.10 26.45 22.30
C ASP A 161 4.43 25.09 22.13
N VAL A 162 5.04 24.22 21.31
CA VAL A 162 4.46 22.94 20.91
C VAL A 162 5.41 21.80 21.24
N GLU A 163 4.89 20.73 21.84
CA GLU A 163 5.60 19.45 21.97
C GLU A 163 5.16 18.49 20.87
N VAL A 164 6.12 17.97 20.11
CA VAL A 164 5.97 16.86 19.19
C VAL A 164 6.48 15.61 19.89
N ARG A 165 5.58 14.85 20.49
CA ARG A 165 5.87 13.62 21.19
C ARG A 165 5.73 12.46 20.22
N THR A 166 6.81 11.70 20.04
CA THR A 166 6.82 10.49 19.21
C THR A 166 7.29 9.30 20.02
N ARG A 167 6.92 8.10 19.60
CA ARG A 167 7.43 6.85 20.15
C ARG A 167 7.93 5.97 19.02
N ASP A 168 9.15 5.46 19.13
CA ASP A 168 9.72 4.55 18.15
C ASP A 168 9.03 3.18 18.17
N THR A 169 9.18 2.45 17.08
CA THR A 169 8.87 1.01 17.00
C THR A 169 10.16 0.23 16.79
N TRP A 170 10.11 -1.09 16.94
CA TRP A 170 11.22 -1.97 16.56
C TRP A 170 11.41 -1.94 15.05
N THR A 171 12.57 -1.51 14.58
CA THR A 171 12.83 -1.18 13.17
C THR A 171 13.54 -2.29 12.39
N LEU A 172 14.24 -3.18 13.10
CA LEU A 172 14.87 -4.33 12.47
C LEU A 172 13.83 -5.46 12.30
N ASP A 173 13.51 -5.79 11.07
CA ASP A 173 12.55 -6.84 10.71
C ASP A 173 13.28 -8.06 10.13
N LEU A 174 13.15 -9.19 10.82
CA LEU A 174 13.48 -10.51 10.29
C LEU A 174 12.17 -11.10 9.70
N GLY A 175 11.91 -10.77 8.45
CA GLY A 175 10.76 -11.26 7.70
C GLY A 175 10.94 -12.73 7.32
N LEU A 176 10.25 -13.61 8.03
CA LEU A 176 10.10 -15.01 7.65
C LEU A 176 8.67 -15.19 7.13
N ASN A 177 8.53 -15.45 5.84
CA ASN A 177 7.23 -15.71 5.25
C ASN A 177 7.21 -17.13 4.67
N ALA A 178 6.21 -17.88 5.07
CA ALA A 178 5.81 -19.11 4.42
C ALA A 178 4.39 -18.90 3.90
N GLY A 179 4.16 -19.18 2.65
CA GLY A 179 2.87 -19.03 1.99
C GLY A 179 2.46 -20.33 1.33
N ARG A 180 1.17 -20.60 1.36
CA ARG A 180 0.53 -21.63 0.56
C ARG A 180 -0.76 -21.08 -0.01
N SER A 181 -0.93 -21.18 -1.30
CA SER A 181 -2.14 -20.71 -1.95
C SER A 181 -2.37 -21.48 -3.25
N GLY A 182 -3.60 -21.99 -3.45
CA GLY A 182 -3.96 -22.75 -4.65
C GLY A 182 -3.08 -23.97 -4.91
N GLY A 183 -2.63 -24.66 -3.85
CA GLY A 183 -1.77 -25.84 -3.94
C GLY A 183 -0.27 -25.57 -4.03
N ALA A 184 0.16 -24.34 -4.35
CA ALA A 184 1.57 -23.99 -4.45
C ALA A 184 2.12 -23.36 -3.18
N ASN A 185 3.39 -23.63 -2.89
CA ASN A 185 4.11 -23.06 -1.75
C ASN A 185 4.95 -21.86 -2.19
N SER A 186 5.11 -20.92 -1.29
CA SER A 186 6.05 -19.81 -1.43
C SER A 186 6.77 -19.59 -0.11
N GLY A 187 7.97 -19.02 -0.16
CA GLY A 187 8.72 -18.69 1.05
C GLY A 187 9.63 -17.50 0.81
N SER A 188 9.89 -16.75 1.87
CA SER A 188 10.92 -15.71 1.84
C SER A 188 11.56 -15.55 3.20
N VAL A 189 12.84 -15.19 3.17
CA VAL A 189 13.62 -14.74 4.33
C VAL A 189 14.16 -13.37 3.95
N ALA A 190 13.89 -12.37 4.76
CA ALA A 190 14.38 -11.02 4.53
C ALA A 190 14.86 -10.40 5.84
N LEU A 191 15.90 -9.62 5.79
CA LEU A 191 16.35 -8.75 6.87
C LEU A 191 16.21 -7.31 6.39
N THR A 192 15.37 -6.55 7.08
CA THR A 192 15.13 -5.15 6.75
C THR A 192 15.28 -4.28 7.98
N GLU A 193 16.15 -3.28 7.90
CA GLU A 193 16.24 -2.21 8.87
C GLU A 193 15.53 -0.98 8.29
N TYR A 194 14.43 -0.55 8.95
CA TYR A 194 13.60 0.56 8.47
C TYR A 194 14.10 1.94 8.89
N ASN A 195 15.07 2.00 9.80
CA ASN A 195 15.59 3.24 10.34
C ASN A 195 17.10 3.15 10.66
N LEU A 196 17.87 2.79 9.67
CA LEU A 196 19.32 2.55 9.81
C LEU A 196 20.01 3.67 10.63
N LEU A 197 20.55 3.30 11.78
CA LEU A 197 21.21 4.22 12.72
C LEU A 197 20.35 5.43 13.13
N GLY A 198 19.04 5.32 13.12
CA GLY A 198 18.10 6.40 13.48
C GLY A 198 17.97 7.51 12.43
N THR A 199 18.40 7.26 11.19
CA THR A 199 18.49 8.29 10.13
C THR A 199 17.29 8.33 9.18
N GLY A 200 16.29 7.43 9.35
CA GLY A 200 15.16 7.30 8.44
C GLY A 200 15.51 6.61 7.11
N ILE A 201 16.69 6.00 7.01
CA ILE A 201 17.10 5.21 5.84
C ILE A 201 16.66 3.77 6.05
N THR A 202 16.00 3.20 5.04
CA THR A 202 15.66 1.78 4.99
C THR A 202 16.71 1.02 4.20
N LEU A 203 17.17 -0.10 4.74
CA LEU A 203 18.08 -1.04 4.08
C LEU A 203 17.50 -2.45 4.20
N GLY A 204 17.37 -3.17 3.09
CA GLY A 204 16.82 -4.52 3.08
C GLY A 204 17.60 -5.46 2.17
N VAL A 205 17.75 -6.70 2.64
CA VAL A 205 18.26 -7.84 1.86
C VAL A 205 17.31 -9.02 2.06
N GLY A 206 17.12 -9.82 1.03
CA GLY A 206 16.21 -10.96 1.14
C GLY A 206 16.46 -12.03 0.09
N ARG A 207 15.90 -13.21 0.38
CA ARG A 207 15.77 -14.32 -0.55
C ARG A 207 14.32 -14.77 -0.56
N TYR A 208 13.79 -15.03 -1.74
CA TYR A 208 12.43 -15.51 -1.92
C TYR A 208 12.35 -16.64 -2.94
N ALA A 209 11.30 -17.43 -2.81
CA ALA A 209 10.89 -18.41 -3.80
C ALA A 209 9.37 -18.45 -3.86
N ASP A 210 8.81 -18.37 -5.05
CA ASP A 210 7.39 -18.53 -5.31
C ASP A 210 7.17 -19.48 -6.52
N VAL A 211 5.94 -19.56 -6.99
CA VAL A 211 5.56 -20.46 -8.09
C VAL A 211 6.24 -20.07 -9.42
N ASP A 212 6.56 -18.80 -9.60
CA ASP A 212 7.13 -18.30 -10.85
C ASP A 212 8.67 -18.32 -10.82
N ARG A 213 9.27 -17.96 -9.68
CA ARG A 213 10.73 -17.77 -9.57
C ARG A 213 11.27 -17.78 -8.16
N SER A 214 12.57 -17.94 -8.05
CA SER A 214 13.31 -17.64 -6.82
C SER A 214 14.35 -16.56 -7.08
N GLY A 215 14.74 -15.82 -6.05
CA GLY A 215 15.70 -14.74 -6.21
C GLY A 215 16.27 -14.20 -4.90
N ASN A 216 17.36 -13.45 -5.04
CA ASN A 216 17.91 -12.63 -3.97
C ASN A 216 17.66 -11.17 -4.31
N GLU A 217 17.32 -10.38 -3.30
CA GLU A 217 16.98 -8.98 -3.48
C GLU A 217 17.73 -8.09 -2.51
N PHE A 218 17.96 -6.86 -2.95
CA PHE A 218 18.54 -5.78 -2.17
C PHE A 218 17.73 -4.52 -2.40
N GLN A 219 17.52 -3.74 -1.35
CA GLN A 219 16.89 -2.42 -1.44
C GLN A 219 17.53 -1.42 -0.48
N ILE A 220 17.56 -0.17 -0.92
CA ILE A 220 17.89 0.98 -0.07
C ILE A 220 16.93 2.13 -0.41
N SER A 221 16.41 2.81 0.60
CA SER A 221 15.55 3.98 0.39
C SER A 221 15.66 4.98 1.53
N ALA A 222 15.35 6.23 1.20
CA ALA A 222 15.22 7.32 2.15
C ALA A 222 14.08 8.23 1.69
N ASP A 223 13.14 8.55 2.59
CA ASP A 223 12.01 9.42 2.26
C ASP A 223 12.40 10.89 2.25
N ARG A 224 13.50 11.25 2.94
CA ARG A 224 14.01 12.63 3.06
C ARG A 224 15.53 12.63 2.99
N ILE A 225 16.07 13.05 1.83
CA ILE A 225 17.53 13.19 1.67
C ILE A 225 17.95 14.53 2.24
N ARG A 226 18.90 14.51 3.19
CA ARG A 226 19.47 15.72 3.82
C ARG A 226 18.41 16.69 4.36
N GLY A 227 17.31 16.16 4.93
CA GLY A 227 16.23 16.98 5.49
C GLY A 227 15.32 17.65 4.44
N THR A 228 15.50 17.36 3.15
CA THR A 228 14.60 17.83 2.09
C THR A 228 13.44 16.86 1.90
N TRP A 229 12.40 17.27 1.18
CA TRP A 229 11.30 16.41 0.78
C TRP A 229 11.62 15.52 -0.44
N THR A 230 12.89 15.37 -0.78
CA THR A 230 13.33 14.50 -1.86
C THR A 230 13.53 13.08 -1.34
N SER A 231 12.84 12.12 -1.93
CA SER A 231 12.99 10.69 -1.64
C SER A 231 13.88 10.03 -2.68
N PHE A 232 14.66 9.05 -2.21
CA PHE A 232 15.47 8.16 -3.03
C PHE A 232 15.06 6.72 -2.78
N GLY A 233 15.09 5.91 -3.80
CA GLY A 233 14.90 4.48 -3.70
C GLY A 233 15.64 3.76 -4.81
N TYR A 234 16.39 2.73 -4.44
CA TYR A 234 17.00 1.78 -5.35
C TYR A 234 16.73 0.36 -4.88
N GLY A 235 16.34 -0.49 -5.82
CA GLY A 235 16.13 -1.91 -5.59
C GLY A 235 16.68 -2.74 -6.75
N THR A 236 17.22 -3.90 -6.41
CA THR A 236 17.66 -4.90 -7.40
C THR A 236 17.29 -6.29 -6.96
N ALA A 237 17.00 -7.17 -7.89
CA ALA A 237 16.83 -8.60 -7.66
C ALA A 237 17.53 -9.40 -8.74
N ARG A 238 18.23 -10.45 -8.30
CA ARG A 238 18.76 -11.49 -9.18
C ARG A 238 17.92 -12.73 -9.02
N ASN A 239 17.20 -13.08 -10.07
CA ASN A 239 16.21 -14.14 -10.10
C ASN A 239 16.73 -15.37 -10.85
N SER A 240 16.09 -16.53 -10.63
CA SER A 240 16.37 -17.78 -11.35
C SER A 240 16.17 -17.68 -12.86
N ASP A 241 15.40 -16.66 -13.30
CA ASP A 241 14.99 -16.46 -14.69
C ASP A 241 15.44 -15.11 -15.27
N GLY A 242 16.16 -14.29 -14.50
CA GLY A 242 16.68 -13.01 -14.97
C GLY A 242 17.00 -12.02 -13.85
N GLU A 243 16.97 -10.76 -14.16
CA GLU A 243 17.35 -9.69 -13.22
C GLU A 243 16.41 -8.49 -13.28
N ARG A 244 16.40 -7.72 -12.20
CA ARG A 244 15.57 -6.53 -12.08
C ARG A 244 16.29 -5.42 -11.35
N HIS A 245 16.11 -4.18 -11.84
CA HIS A 245 16.60 -2.96 -11.22
C HIS A 245 15.48 -1.91 -11.23
N ALA A 246 15.39 -1.13 -10.17
CA ALA A 246 14.48 0.00 -10.09
C ALA A 246 15.16 1.15 -9.35
N LEU A 247 15.08 2.35 -9.91
CA LEU A 247 15.60 3.59 -9.36
C LEU A 247 14.47 4.62 -9.28
N ARG A 248 14.41 5.35 -8.18
CA ARG A 248 13.49 6.47 -7.99
C ARG A 248 14.18 7.59 -7.24
N LEU A 249 14.16 8.78 -7.82
CA LEU A 249 14.59 10.03 -7.18
C LEU A 249 13.48 11.05 -7.41
N ILE A 250 12.71 11.36 -6.36
CA ILE A 250 11.48 12.15 -6.50
C ILE A 250 11.36 13.11 -5.33
N ARG A 251 11.09 14.39 -5.64
CA ARG A 251 10.41 15.29 -4.73
C ARG A 251 8.91 15.23 -5.02
N PRO A 252 8.10 14.55 -4.20
CA PRO A 252 6.65 14.47 -4.43
C PRO A 252 5.94 15.78 -4.05
N PHE A 253 4.67 15.89 -4.37
CA PHE A 253 3.78 16.77 -3.62
C PHE A 253 3.61 16.17 -2.22
N HIS A 254 4.52 16.49 -1.31
CA HIS A 254 4.68 15.87 0.01
C HIS A 254 3.59 16.23 1.02
N ALA A 255 2.83 17.28 0.73
CA ALA A 255 1.71 17.78 1.51
C ALA A 255 0.59 18.25 0.58
N LEU A 256 -0.60 18.45 1.13
CA LEU A 256 -1.74 18.97 0.37
C LEU A 256 -1.48 20.39 -0.16
N ASP A 257 -0.72 21.19 0.57
CA ASP A 257 -0.31 22.54 0.19
C ASP A 257 1.03 22.62 -0.57
N ALA A 258 1.67 21.49 -0.87
CA ALA A 258 2.91 21.44 -1.63
C ALA A 258 2.72 22.00 -3.04
N ARG A 259 3.57 23.00 -3.42
CA ARG A 259 3.42 23.75 -4.66
C ARG A 259 4.08 23.12 -5.88
N TRP A 260 5.09 22.28 -5.70
CA TRP A 260 5.81 21.68 -6.80
C TRP A 260 6.31 20.28 -6.50
N ALA A 261 6.45 19.51 -7.55
CA ALA A 261 7.02 18.17 -7.54
C ALA A 261 7.95 18.00 -8.74
N ALA A 262 8.94 17.13 -8.63
CA ALA A 262 9.78 16.72 -9.75
C ALA A 262 10.35 15.33 -9.49
N GLY A 263 10.70 14.60 -10.54
CA GLY A 263 11.28 13.29 -10.32
C GLY A 263 11.77 12.58 -11.56
N VAL A 264 12.58 11.56 -11.27
CA VAL A 264 13.06 10.57 -12.23
C VAL A 264 12.72 9.18 -11.68
N ILE A 265 12.13 8.35 -12.52
CA ILE A 265 11.84 6.94 -12.26
C ILE A 265 12.44 6.14 -13.40
N ALA A 266 13.22 5.11 -13.08
CA ALA A 266 13.76 4.20 -14.08
C ALA A 266 13.64 2.75 -13.57
N SER A 267 13.33 1.81 -14.46
CA SER A 267 13.30 0.39 -14.14
C SER A 267 13.67 -0.45 -15.34
N ARG A 268 14.33 -1.57 -15.05
CA ARG A 268 14.63 -2.63 -16.01
C ARG A 268 14.22 -3.97 -15.41
N ASP A 269 13.59 -4.81 -16.20
CA ASP A 269 13.17 -6.16 -15.83
C ASP A 269 13.37 -7.13 -16.98
N ASP A 270 14.15 -8.16 -16.72
CA ASP A 270 14.33 -9.30 -17.60
C ASP A 270 13.82 -10.53 -16.84
N ARG A 271 12.84 -11.24 -17.40
CA ARG A 271 12.20 -12.38 -16.74
C ARG A 271 11.55 -13.33 -17.73
N ILE A 272 11.23 -14.53 -17.25
CA ILE A 272 10.36 -15.49 -17.96
C ILE A 272 8.94 -15.33 -17.41
N ASP A 273 7.99 -15.03 -18.28
CA ASP A 273 6.57 -14.92 -17.96
C ASP A 273 5.84 -16.21 -18.36
N PRO A 274 5.16 -16.88 -17.40
CA PRO A 274 4.34 -18.06 -17.71
C PRO A 274 2.97 -17.67 -18.25
N VAL A 275 2.46 -18.47 -19.18
CA VAL A 275 1.08 -18.46 -19.66
C VAL A 275 0.34 -19.60 -18.97
N TYR A 276 -0.71 -19.26 -18.21
CA TYR A 276 -1.47 -20.25 -17.44
C TYR A 276 -2.75 -20.66 -18.15
N ARG A 277 -3.06 -21.96 -18.08
CA ARG A 277 -4.33 -22.54 -18.49
C ARG A 277 -4.75 -23.60 -17.46
N ALA A 278 -5.95 -23.47 -16.92
CA ALA A 278 -6.51 -24.36 -15.89
C ALA A 278 -5.59 -24.58 -14.66
N GLY A 279 -4.80 -23.56 -14.29
CA GLY A 279 -3.87 -23.62 -13.16
C GLY A 279 -2.46 -24.16 -13.51
N GLU A 280 -2.27 -24.71 -14.71
CA GLU A 280 -1.00 -25.24 -15.17
C GLU A 280 -0.29 -24.27 -16.10
N VAL A 281 1.04 -24.35 -16.14
CA VAL A 281 1.86 -23.56 -17.07
C VAL A 281 1.77 -24.18 -18.47
N ALA A 282 1.08 -23.53 -19.38
CA ALA A 282 0.88 -23.99 -20.76
C ALA A 282 2.02 -23.56 -21.68
N ALA A 283 2.63 -22.42 -21.44
CA ALA A 283 3.76 -21.91 -22.20
C ALA A 283 4.55 -20.89 -21.36
N GLU A 284 5.79 -20.62 -21.79
CA GLU A 284 6.66 -19.63 -21.15
C GLU A 284 7.43 -18.84 -22.21
N TYR A 285 7.64 -17.54 -21.95
CA TYR A 285 8.39 -16.68 -22.87
C TYR A 285 9.22 -15.66 -22.08
N ARG A 286 10.33 -15.23 -22.66
CA ARG A 286 11.16 -14.18 -22.07
C ARG A 286 10.56 -12.82 -22.38
N ARG A 287 10.49 -11.97 -21.36
CA ARG A 287 10.08 -10.57 -21.47
C ARG A 287 11.14 -9.67 -20.86
N ARG A 288 11.52 -8.65 -21.64
CA ARG A 288 12.38 -7.56 -21.21
C ARG A 288 11.56 -6.30 -21.19
N GLU A 289 11.60 -5.58 -20.09
CA GLU A 289 10.84 -4.36 -19.93
C GLU A 289 11.76 -3.25 -19.39
N HIS A 290 11.87 -2.15 -20.13
CA HIS A 290 12.55 -0.95 -19.67
C HIS A 290 11.54 0.18 -19.55
N ARG A 291 11.60 0.97 -18.49
CA ARG A 291 10.76 2.13 -18.27
C ARG A 291 11.57 3.27 -17.70
N THR A 292 11.36 4.46 -18.26
CA THR A 292 11.93 5.71 -17.74
C THR A 292 10.86 6.78 -17.79
N GLU A 293 10.78 7.57 -16.73
CA GLU A 293 9.89 8.73 -16.64
C GLU A 293 10.65 9.87 -15.95
N VAL A 294 10.62 11.07 -16.55
CA VAL A 294 11.13 12.32 -15.98
C VAL A 294 10.01 13.34 -16.00
N PHE A 295 9.74 13.98 -14.88
CA PHE A 295 8.62 14.90 -14.77
C PHE A 295 8.88 16.07 -13.84
N GLY A 296 8.15 17.16 -14.09
CA GLY A 296 7.92 18.27 -13.17
C GLY A 296 6.42 18.47 -12.95
N GLY A 297 6.05 19.02 -11.81
CA GLY A 297 4.65 19.25 -11.48
C GLY A 297 4.46 20.50 -10.64
N TRP A 298 3.26 21.06 -10.72
CA TRP A 298 2.84 22.24 -10.01
C TRP A 298 1.42 22.09 -9.43
N SER A 299 1.13 22.82 -8.35
CA SER A 299 -0.14 22.80 -7.63
C SER A 299 -0.44 24.14 -6.99
N ASP A 300 -1.71 24.52 -6.94
CA ASP A 300 -2.21 25.64 -6.12
C ASP A 300 -2.21 25.34 -4.61
N GLY A 301 -1.91 24.09 -4.22
CA GLY A 301 -2.05 23.61 -2.84
C GLY A 301 -3.51 23.32 -2.49
N LEU A 302 -3.80 23.36 -1.19
CA LEU A 302 -5.14 23.15 -0.66
C LEU A 302 -5.96 24.42 -0.74
N VAL A 303 -7.04 24.41 -1.54
CA VAL A 303 -7.98 25.53 -1.71
C VAL A 303 -9.40 25.00 -1.55
N ASP A 304 -10.14 25.51 -0.60
CA ASP A 304 -11.54 25.12 -0.30
C ASP A 304 -11.75 23.60 -0.16
N GLY A 305 -10.80 22.91 0.49
CA GLY A 305 -10.83 21.47 0.69
C GLY A 305 -10.42 20.64 -0.53
N TRP A 306 -9.92 21.27 -1.60
CA TRP A 306 -9.48 20.62 -2.82
C TRP A 306 -8.03 20.93 -3.17
N VAL A 307 -7.36 19.94 -3.72
CA VAL A 307 -6.01 20.06 -4.27
C VAL A 307 -6.04 19.71 -5.76
N ARG A 308 -5.47 20.59 -6.58
CA ARG A 308 -5.29 20.40 -8.02
C ARG A 308 -3.80 20.36 -8.33
N ARG A 309 -3.37 19.32 -9.07
CA ARG A 309 -1.97 19.13 -9.44
C ARG A 309 -1.87 18.86 -10.92
N ILE A 310 -0.94 19.53 -11.57
CA ILE A 310 -0.61 19.29 -12.97
C ILE A 310 0.86 18.87 -13.02
N SER A 311 1.17 17.83 -13.76
CA SER A 311 2.54 17.40 -14.00
C SER A 311 2.74 17.13 -15.48
N ALA A 312 3.88 17.53 -16.00
CA ALA A 312 4.30 17.25 -17.37
C ALA A 312 5.69 16.63 -17.38
N GLY A 313 5.98 15.85 -18.40
CA GLY A 313 7.26 15.18 -18.49
C GLY A 313 7.42 14.39 -19.78
N VAL A 314 8.46 13.58 -19.80
CA VAL A 314 8.72 12.62 -20.87
C VAL A 314 8.78 11.21 -20.32
N MET A 315 8.30 10.25 -21.10
CA MET A 315 8.34 8.83 -20.76
C MET A 315 8.92 8.03 -21.92
N ALA A 316 9.61 6.95 -21.59
CA ALA A 316 10.00 5.90 -22.51
C ALA A 316 9.66 4.53 -21.89
N ARG A 317 9.12 3.64 -22.70
CA ARG A 317 8.83 2.25 -22.35
C ARG A 317 9.20 1.35 -23.53
N GLU A 318 10.02 0.37 -23.25
CA GLU A 318 10.40 -0.68 -24.19
C GLU A 318 9.91 -2.02 -23.65
N ASP A 319 9.14 -2.75 -24.43
CA ASP A 319 8.74 -4.13 -24.18
C ASP A 319 9.35 -5.01 -25.28
N GLY A 320 10.26 -5.90 -24.93
CA GLY A 320 10.87 -6.89 -25.82
C GLY A 320 10.46 -8.31 -25.43
N TYR A 321 10.27 -9.16 -26.42
CA TYR A 321 9.78 -10.52 -26.23
C TYR A 321 10.67 -11.51 -26.98
N ALA A 322 10.95 -12.67 -26.38
CA ALA A 322 11.73 -13.74 -26.99
C ALA A 322 11.25 -15.11 -26.50
N PHE A 323 11.53 -16.15 -27.27
CA PHE A 323 11.36 -17.52 -26.80
C PHE A 323 12.35 -17.80 -25.66
N ALA A 324 11.86 -18.49 -24.61
CA ALA A 324 12.70 -18.89 -23.49
C ALA A 324 13.36 -20.25 -23.81
N PRO A 325 14.70 -20.35 -23.81
CA PRO A 325 15.38 -21.62 -24.10
C PRO A 325 14.99 -22.74 -23.14
N GLY A 326 14.70 -23.93 -23.64
CA GLY A 326 14.33 -25.09 -22.84
C GLY A 326 12.93 -25.02 -22.20
N ARG A 327 12.09 -24.10 -22.65
CA ARG A 327 10.70 -23.94 -22.20
C ARG A 327 9.73 -24.17 -23.36
N THR A 328 8.48 -24.53 -23.01
CA THR A 328 7.40 -24.65 -24.00
C THR A 328 7.04 -23.26 -24.54
N PRO A 329 7.26 -22.99 -25.84
CA PRO A 329 6.96 -21.66 -26.38
C PRO A 329 5.45 -21.44 -26.57
N PRO A 330 4.95 -20.19 -26.46
CA PRO A 330 3.63 -19.86 -26.92
C PRO A 330 3.54 -19.91 -28.45
N PRO A 331 2.34 -20.07 -29.03
CA PRO A 331 2.15 -20.13 -30.50
C PRO A 331 2.61 -18.84 -31.20
N ARG A 332 2.48 -17.73 -30.54
CA ARG A 332 2.89 -16.41 -31.04
C ARG A 332 3.40 -15.54 -29.88
N LEU A 333 4.49 -14.83 -30.09
CA LEU A 333 4.97 -13.78 -29.20
C LEU A 333 4.31 -12.45 -29.57
N PRO A 334 4.10 -11.55 -28.57
CA PRO A 334 3.82 -10.15 -28.87
C PRO A 334 4.98 -9.51 -29.64
N ASP A 335 4.69 -8.49 -30.44
CA ASP A 335 5.71 -7.72 -31.13
C ASP A 335 6.47 -6.82 -30.13
N ASP A 336 7.77 -6.67 -30.33
CA ASP A 336 8.59 -5.71 -29.60
C ASP A 336 8.09 -4.30 -29.87
N VAL A 337 8.00 -3.49 -28.83
CA VAL A 337 7.48 -2.13 -28.96
C VAL A 337 8.20 -1.16 -28.05
N THR A 338 8.59 -0.03 -28.63
CA THR A 338 9.06 1.16 -27.90
C THR A 338 8.02 2.27 -28.00
N MET A 339 7.56 2.74 -26.85
CA MET A 339 6.68 3.89 -26.69
C MET A 339 7.46 5.00 -26.00
N ALA A 340 7.61 6.15 -26.64
CA ALA A 340 8.37 7.27 -26.07
C ALA A 340 7.76 8.60 -26.48
N GLY A 341 7.75 9.55 -25.54
CA GLY A 341 7.28 10.90 -25.80
C GLY A 341 6.79 11.67 -24.59
N PRO A 342 6.24 12.86 -24.79
CA PRO A 342 5.74 13.72 -23.72
C PRO A 342 4.43 13.20 -23.13
N PHE A 343 4.20 13.56 -21.87
CA PHE A 343 2.93 13.32 -21.20
C PHE A 343 2.48 14.52 -20.37
N LEU A 344 1.17 14.59 -20.16
CA LEU A 344 0.52 15.49 -19.22
C LEU A 344 -0.30 14.66 -18.22
N ARG A 345 -0.21 15.00 -16.94
CA ARG A 345 -0.92 14.35 -15.84
C ARG A 345 -1.67 15.41 -15.03
N TYR A 346 -2.91 15.11 -14.72
CA TYR A 346 -3.75 15.90 -13.83
C TYR A 346 -4.21 15.07 -12.64
N GLU A 347 -4.18 15.63 -11.43
CA GLU A 347 -4.66 15.03 -10.21
C GLU A 347 -5.59 16.00 -9.48
N LEU A 348 -6.72 15.49 -9.00
CA LEU A 348 -7.70 16.21 -8.21
C LEU A 348 -7.97 15.41 -6.94
N LEU A 349 -7.78 16.04 -5.78
CA LEU A 349 -7.92 15.41 -4.47
C LEU A 349 -8.79 16.27 -3.58
N GLN A 350 -9.73 15.63 -2.86
CA GLN A 350 -10.53 16.26 -1.81
C GLN A 350 -9.95 15.88 -0.45
N ASP A 351 -9.66 16.87 0.40
CA ASP A 351 -9.20 16.63 1.77
C ASP A 351 -10.38 16.24 2.66
N ARG A 352 -10.71 14.94 2.65
CA ARG A 352 -11.76 14.36 3.51
C ARG A 352 -11.33 12.99 3.98
N TYR A 353 -10.89 12.92 5.22
CA TYR A 353 -10.46 11.70 5.89
C TYR A 353 -11.33 11.43 7.12
N GLU A 354 -11.46 10.16 7.46
CA GLU A 354 -12.09 9.72 8.70
C GLU A 354 -11.13 8.85 9.48
N LYS A 355 -11.01 9.11 10.78
CA LYS A 355 -10.26 8.26 11.70
C LYS A 355 -11.19 7.16 12.20
N THR A 356 -10.78 5.92 12.05
CA THR A 356 -11.57 4.75 12.39
C THR A 356 -10.68 3.63 12.95
N THR A 357 -11.26 2.54 13.40
CA THR A 357 -10.57 1.36 13.93
C THR A 357 -11.21 0.09 13.41
N ASN A 358 -10.44 -1.01 13.37
CA ASN A 358 -10.96 -2.33 13.03
C ASN A 358 -11.66 -2.43 11.64
N LEU A 359 -11.17 -1.74 10.64
CA LEU A 359 -11.58 -1.97 9.25
C LEU A 359 -10.64 -2.95 8.55
N ASN A 360 -9.37 -2.60 8.51
CA ASN A 360 -8.34 -3.40 7.84
C ASN A 360 -7.26 -3.91 8.80
N GLN A 361 -7.18 -3.35 9.98
CA GLN A 361 -6.24 -3.75 11.03
C GLN A 361 -6.97 -4.06 12.33
N ILE A 362 -6.30 -4.73 13.27
CA ILE A 362 -6.92 -5.18 14.52
C ILE A 362 -6.48 -4.25 15.65
N GLY A 363 -7.45 -3.47 16.20
CA GLY A 363 -7.24 -2.62 17.38
C GLY A 363 -6.26 -1.47 17.17
N ARG A 364 -6.11 -1.00 15.95
CA ARG A 364 -5.26 0.12 15.56
C ARG A 364 -6.09 1.18 14.85
N SER A 365 -5.80 2.47 15.07
CA SER A 365 -6.48 3.55 14.36
C SER A 365 -6.03 3.61 12.90
N GLU A 366 -6.98 3.81 12.01
CA GLU A 366 -6.81 3.90 10.57
C GLU A 366 -7.39 5.22 10.07
N PHE A 367 -6.76 5.83 9.06
CA PHE A 367 -7.32 6.98 8.36
C PHE A 367 -7.92 6.52 7.03
N LEU A 368 -9.23 6.61 6.92
CA LEU A 368 -9.96 6.24 5.72
C LEU A 368 -10.17 7.47 4.85
N ALA A 369 -9.67 7.45 3.60
CA ALA A 369 -9.92 8.50 2.62
C ALA A 369 -11.35 8.37 2.10
N LEU A 370 -12.23 9.30 2.47
CA LEU A 370 -13.61 9.38 1.99
C LEU A 370 -13.78 10.45 0.90
N GLY A 371 -12.78 11.33 0.74
CA GLY A 371 -12.77 12.36 -0.28
C GLY A 371 -12.73 11.80 -1.70
N PHE A 372 -13.17 12.62 -2.64
CA PHE A 372 -13.00 12.32 -4.06
C PHE A 372 -11.52 12.40 -4.43
N ALA A 373 -11.03 11.42 -5.17
CA ALA A 373 -9.70 11.45 -5.76
C ALA A 373 -9.79 11.00 -7.23
N ALA A 374 -9.19 11.80 -8.12
CA ALA A 374 -9.10 11.49 -9.55
C ALA A 374 -7.68 11.77 -10.06
N ARG A 375 -7.22 10.93 -10.97
CA ARG A 375 -5.97 11.11 -11.71
C ARG A 375 -6.19 10.73 -13.15
N ALA A 376 -5.72 11.55 -14.06
CA ALA A 376 -5.71 11.28 -15.50
C ALA A 376 -4.34 11.60 -16.08
N GLN A 377 -3.90 10.81 -17.05
CA GLN A 377 -2.67 11.06 -17.79
C GLN A 377 -2.90 10.76 -19.27
N ILE A 378 -2.40 11.60 -20.12
CA ILE A 378 -2.31 11.39 -21.55
C ILE A 378 -0.85 11.53 -21.98
N ALA A 379 -0.40 10.67 -22.89
CA ALA A 379 0.95 10.73 -23.45
C ALA A 379 0.90 10.54 -24.97
N ARG A 380 1.78 11.20 -25.69
CA ARG A 380 1.95 11.02 -27.13
C ARG A 380 3.24 10.27 -27.39
N SER A 381 3.14 9.03 -27.84
CA SER A 381 4.26 8.27 -28.37
C SER A 381 4.45 8.63 -29.85
N ALA A 382 5.68 8.96 -30.24
CA ALA A 382 5.97 9.32 -31.62
C ALA A 382 7.42 8.99 -32.01
N GLY A 383 7.64 8.67 -33.31
CA GLY A 383 8.95 8.36 -33.85
C GLY A 383 10.00 9.45 -33.61
N ALA A 384 9.60 10.72 -33.52
CA ALA A 384 10.48 11.84 -33.16
C ALA A 384 11.15 11.70 -31.76
N PHE A 385 10.61 10.88 -30.88
CA PHE A 385 11.15 10.57 -29.55
C PHE A 385 11.78 9.18 -29.47
N GLY A 386 12.00 8.52 -30.62
CA GLY A 386 12.55 7.16 -30.67
C GLY A 386 11.53 6.04 -30.48
N ALA A 387 10.24 6.32 -30.57
CA ALA A 387 9.21 5.30 -30.52
C ALA A 387 9.18 4.48 -31.82
N THR A 388 8.92 3.16 -31.71
CA THR A 388 8.68 2.28 -32.86
C THR A 388 7.23 2.34 -33.34
N ARG A 389 6.32 2.95 -32.52
CA ARG A 389 4.92 3.06 -32.83
C ARG A 389 4.34 4.40 -32.38
N ASP A 390 3.63 5.05 -33.27
CA ASP A 390 2.88 6.27 -33.01
C ASP A 390 1.56 5.92 -32.31
N ALA A 391 1.33 6.51 -31.14
CA ALA A 391 0.12 6.27 -30.37
C ALA A 391 -0.18 7.38 -29.38
N TRP A 392 -1.45 7.55 -29.02
CA TRP A 392 -1.89 8.22 -27.81
C TRP A 392 -2.08 7.18 -26.71
N LEU A 393 -1.39 7.36 -25.60
CA LEU A 393 -1.53 6.53 -24.40
C LEU A 393 -2.36 7.31 -23.39
N TYR A 394 -3.35 6.67 -22.80
CA TYR A 394 -4.17 7.30 -21.77
C TYR A 394 -4.41 6.37 -20.59
N GLN A 395 -4.54 6.99 -19.43
CA GLN A 395 -4.90 6.32 -18.19
C GLN A 395 -5.67 7.26 -17.27
N ALA A 396 -6.66 6.73 -16.59
CA ALA A 396 -7.45 7.45 -15.61
C ALA A 396 -7.77 6.53 -14.43
N ALA A 397 -7.89 7.12 -13.25
CA ALA A 397 -8.39 6.44 -12.06
C ALA A 397 -9.21 7.42 -11.23
N VAL A 398 -10.26 6.91 -10.61
CA VAL A 398 -11.14 7.67 -9.73
C VAL A 398 -11.49 6.85 -8.51
N SER A 399 -11.61 7.50 -7.35
CA SER A 399 -12.10 6.88 -6.12
C SER A 399 -12.91 7.87 -5.29
N ARG A 400 -13.84 7.32 -4.51
CA ARG A 400 -14.63 8.06 -3.54
C ARG A 400 -15.16 7.14 -2.45
N GLY A 401 -15.19 7.65 -1.21
CA GLY A 401 -15.86 7.02 -0.10
C GLY A 401 -17.22 7.64 0.17
N PHE A 402 -18.16 6.82 0.62
CA PHE A 402 -19.53 7.20 0.96
C PHE A 402 -19.89 6.62 2.33
N GLU A 403 -20.78 7.28 3.02
CA GLU A 403 -21.45 6.80 4.23
C GLU A 403 -22.93 6.58 3.94
N PRO A 404 -23.31 5.43 3.36
CA PRO A 404 -24.71 5.19 2.97
C PRO A 404 -25.65 5.09 4.17
N VAL A 405 -25.15 4.60 5.30
CA VAL A 405 -25.83 4.51 6.59
C VAL A 405 -24.83 4.90 7.67
N HIS A 406 -25.27 5.43 8.79
CA HIS A 406 -24.39 5.81 9.90
C HIS A 406 -23.43 4.67 10.28
N ARG A 407 -22.13 4.97 10.38
CA ARG A 407 -21.01 4.05 10.62
C ARG A 407 -20.73 3.04 9.49
N HIS A 408 -21.53 2.94 8.44
CA HIS A 408 -21.22 2.09 7.29
C HIS A 408 -20.36 2.86 6.30
N ARG A 409 -19.43 2.20 5.65
CA ARG A 409 -18.54 2.81 4.65
C ARG A 409 -18.59 2.03 3.36
N LEU A 410 -18.80 2.74 2.26
CA LEU A 410 -18.71 2.20 0.90
C LEU A 410 -17.58 2.93 0.18
N LEU A 411 -16.55 2.20 -0.22
CA LEU A 411 -15.46 2.71 -1.03
C LEU A 411 -15.66 2.23 -2.47
N ALA A 412 -15.77 3.17 -3.39
CA ALA A 412 -15.87 2.89 -4.81
C ALA A 412 -14.64 3.38 -5.54
N SER A 413 -14.17 2.58 -6.48
CA SER A 413 -13.02 2.93 -7.29
C SER A 413 -13.10 2.35 -8.69
N SER A 414 -12.55 3.06 -9.66
CA SER A 414 -12.42 2.61 -11.04
C SER A 414 -11.10 3.07 -11.64
N SER A 415 -10.58 2.28 -12.56
CA SER A 415 -9.41 2.63 -13.37
C SER A 415 -9.64 2.24 -14.82
N PHE A 416 -9.13 3.07 -15.71
CA PHE A 416 -9.19 2.85 -17.15
C PHE A 416 -7.83 3.18 -17.76
N SER A 417 -7.37 2.37 -18.70
CA SER A 417 -6.16 2.63 -19.47
C SER A 417 -6.25 2.02 -20.85
N GLY A 418 -5.50 2.56 -21.80
CA GLY A 418 -5.47 2.05 -23.15
C GLY A 418 -4.55 2.86 -24.06
N GLN A 419 -4.61 2.55 -25.32
CA GLN A 419 -3.91 3.30 -26.37
C GLN A 419 -4.81 3.45 -27.61
N LEU A 420 -4.61 4.55 -28.31
CA LEU A 420 -5.15 4.80 -29.65
C LEU A 420 -3.95 4.83 -30.60
N ALA A 421 -3.83 3.80 -31.44
CA ALA A 421 -2.78 3.68 -32.43
C ALA A 421 -3.43 3.32 -33.78
N ASP A 422 -2.98 3.95 -34.87
CA ASP A 422 -3.50 3.72 -36.22
C ASP A 422 -5.05 3.88 -36.33
N GLY A 423 -5.61 4.82 -35.57
CA GLY A 423 -7.05 5.07 -35.49
C GLY A 423 -7.84 3.99 -34.76
N ARG A 424 -7.18 3.05 -34.08
CA ARG A 424 -7.80 1.93 -33.37
C ARG A 424 -7.54 2.00 -31.88
N LEU A 425 -8.58 1.75 -31.09
CA LEU A 425 -8.47 1.59 -29.64
C LEU A 425 -7.97 0.17 -29.33
N GLU A 426 -6.84 0.07 -28.62
CA GLU A 426 -6.16 -1.19 -28.31
C GLU A 426 -5.68 -1.23 -26.86
N ARG A 427 -5.35 -2.44 -26.39
CA ARG A 427 -4.81 -2.69 -25.05
C ARG A 427 -5.62 -1.99 -23.94
N GLN A 428 -6.93 -1.90 -24.15
CA GLN A 428 -7.78 -1.26 -23.16
C GLN A 428 -7.98 -2.16 -21.96
N ARG A 429 -7.97 -1.53 -20.80
CA ARG A 429 -8.22 -2.19 -19.53
C ARG A 429 -9.12 -1.32 -18.68
N LEU A 430 -10.22 -1.87 -18.26
CA LEU A 430 -11.14 -1.33 -17.26
C LEU A 430 -11.04 -2.16 -15.99
N GLY A 431 -10.95 -1.51 -14.84
CA GLY A 431 -11.09 -2.13 -13.52
C GLY A 431 -12.03 -1.30 -12.66
N ALA A 432 -12.91 -1.96 -11.92
CA ALA A 432 -13.77 -1.33 -10.93
C ALA A 432 -13.81 -2.17 -9.66
N GLN A 433 -13.87 -1.51 -8.51
CA GLN A 433 -13.98 -2.16 -7.20
C GLN A 433 -14.93 -1.40 -6.30
N LEU A 434 -15.76 -2.14 -5.59
CA LEU A 434 -16.60 -1.67 -4.49
C LEU A 434 -16.17 -2.43 -3.23
N GLN A 435 -16.03 -1.72 -2.12
CA GLN A 435 -15.74 -2.31 -0.80
C GLN A 435 -16.74 -1.74 0.20
N TYR A 436 -17.47 -2.59 0.86
CA TYR A 436 -18.48 -2.22 1.84
C TYR A 436 -18.10 -2.74 3.22
N TYR A 437 -18.12 -1.85 4.20
CA TYR A 437 -17.82 -2.11 5.59
C TYR A 437 -19.04 -1.74 6.43
N ALA A 438 -19.60 -2.70 7.15
CA ALA A 438 -20.76 -2.51 8.02
C ALA A 438 -20.47 -3.04 9.44
N PRO A 439 -19.91 -2.21 10.33
CA PRO A 439 -19.77 -2.56 11.74
C PRO A 439 -21.15 -2.68 12.38
N HIS A 440 -21.52 -3.87 12.83
CA HIS A 440 -22.82 -4.11 13.43
C HIS A 440 -22.75 -4.49 14.92
N HIS A 441 -21.54 -4.74 15.42
CA HIS A 441 -21.26 -4.98 16.83
C HIS A 441 -19.84 -4.47 17.16
N GLN A 442 -19.52 -4.23 18.43
CA GLN A 442 -18.19 -3.73 18.84
C GLN A 442 -17.03 -4.57 18.33
N ARG A 443 -17.23 -5.88 18.11
CA ARG A 443 -16.22 -6.85 17.70
C ARG A 443 -16.53 -7.57 16.40
N ARG A 444 -17.53 -7.10 15.65
CA ARG A 444 -17.94 -7.73 14.39
C ARG A 444 -18.08 -6.71 13.29
N LEU A 445 -17.62 -7.09 12.12
CA LEU A 445 -17.70 -6.29 10.91
C LEU A 445 -18.11 -7.18 9.75
N PHE A 446 -19.23 -6.86 9.14
CA PHE A 446 -19.58 -7.40 7.82
C PHE A 446 -18.79 -6.64 6.76
N TYR A 447 -18.08 -7.37 5.92
CA TYR A 447 -17.31 -6.85 4.79
C TYR A 447 -17.76 -7.51 3.49
N ALA A 448 -17.94 -6.72 2.44
CA ALA A 448 -18.15 -7.23 1.09
C ALA A 448 -17.28 -6.47 0.09
N SER A 449 -16.72 -7.18 -0.88
CA SER A 449 -15.91 -6.60 -1.96
C SER A 449 -16.33 -7.19 -3.30
N LEU A 450 -16.67 -6.33 -4.26
CA LEU A 450 -16.93 -6.70 -5.64
C LEU A 450 -15.84 -6.09 -6.53
N SER A 451 -15.18 -6.91 -7.32
CA SER A 451 -14.19 -6.49 -8.33
C SER A 451 -14.66 -6.93 -9.72
N VAL A 452 -14.59 -6.01 -10.67
CA VAL A 452 -14.90 -6.26 -12.08
C VAL A 452 -13.74 -5.75 -12.92
N ASP A 453 -13.22 -6.59 -13.80
CA ASP A 453 -12.17 -6.23 -14.73
C ASP A 453 -12.55 -6.66 -16.16
N ALA A 454 -12.15 -5.86 -17.14
CA ALA A 454 -12.32 -6.16 -18.55
C ALA A 454 -11.11 -5.70 -19.37
N LEU A 455 -10.74 -6.51 -20.34
CA LEU A 455 -9.78 -6.19 -21.38
C LEU A 455 -10.54 -6.05 -22.72
N HIS A 456 -10.07 -5.16 -23.57
CA HIS A 456 -10.53 -5.06 -24.94
C HIS A 456 -9.34 -4.91 -25.87
N ARG A 457 -9.23 -5.81 -26.85
CA ARG A 457 -8.06 -5.94 -27.73
C ARG A 457 -6.74 -5.92 -26.93
N PRO A 458 -6.56 -6.86 -25.98
CA PRO A 458 -5.32 -6.95 -25.18
C PRO A 458 -4.11 -7.25 -26.07
N ALA A 459 -2.90 -7.09 -25.53
CA ALA A 459 -1.73 -7.64 -26.17
C ALA A 459 -1.84 -9.19 -26.21
N PRO A 460 -1.24 -9.86 -27.21
CA PRO A 460 -1.17 -11.31 -27.19
C PRO A 460 -0.65 -11.83 -25.85
N LEU A 461 -1.20 -12.92 -25.36
CA LEU A 461 -0.89 -13.55 -24.06
C LEU A 461 -1.29 -12.76 -22.80
N ASP A 462 -1.85 -11.55 -22.93
CA ASP A 462 -2.45 -10.83 -21.81
C ASP A 462 -3.81 -11.44 -21.46
N ALA A 463 -3.95 -11.94 -20.22
CA ALA A 463 -5.21 -12.46 -19.70
C ALA A 463 -5.46 -12.03 -18.24
N LEU A 464 -6.73 -11.99 -17.85
CA LEU A 464 -7.16 -11.84 -16.46
C LEU A 464 -7.20 -13.23 -15.82
N LEU A 465 -6.38 -13.45 -14.80
CA LEU A 465 -6.31 -14.71 -14.09
C LEU A 465 -7.13 -14.66 -12.80
N LEU A 466 -7.73 -15.79 -12.42
CA LEU A 466 -8.48 -15.94 -11.18
C LEU A 466 -8.25 -17.34 -10.59
N GLY A 467 -7.96 -17.41 -9.29
CA GLY A 467 -7.68 -18.65 -8.58
C GLY A 467 -7.34 -18.42 -7.11
N GLY A 468 -6.66 -19.38 -6.50
CA GLY A 468 -6.38 -19.41 -5.08
C GLY A 468 -5.51 -18.27 -4.57
N ASP A 469 -4.65 -17.72 -5.38
CA ASP A 469 -3.76 -16.61 -5.02
C ASP A 469 -4.42 -15.23 -5.12
N ASN A 470 -5.49 -15.09 -5.87
CA ASN A 470 -6.07 -13.79 -6.21
C ASN A 470 -7.60 -13.68 -6.01
N GLY A 471 -8.20 -14.56 -5.19
CA GLY A 471 -9.56 -14.34 -4.74
C GLY A 471 -10.40 -15.59 -4.52
N LEU A 472 -10.30 -16.62 -5.35
CA LEU A 472 -11.03 -17.88 -5.17
C LEU A 472 -10.20 -18.82 -4.29
N ARG A 473 -10.24 -18.63 -2.96
CA ARG A 473 -9.39 -19.30 -1.98
C ARG A 473 -9.47 -20.84 -2.01
N GLY A 474 -10.58 -21.39 -2.46
CA GLY A 474 -10.82 -22.83 -2.56
C GLY A 474 -10.24 -23.53 -3.80
N TYR A 475 -9.61 -22.80 -4.72
CA TYR A 475 -9.18 -23.31 -6.03
C TYR A 475 -7.68 -23.23 -6.23
N PRO A 476 -7.10 -23.97 -7.22
CA PRO A 476 -5.69 -23.86 -7.60
C PRO A 476 -5.30 -22.43 -8.00
N LEU A 477 -3.99 -22.16 -8.02
CA LEU A 477 -3.44 -20.91 -8.52
C LEU A 477 -3.90 -20.68 -9.97
N ARG A 478 -4.36 -19.43 -10.25
CA ARG A 478 -4.58 -19.00 -11.65
C ARG A 478 -5.41 -19.98 -12.46
N TYR A 479 -6.41 -20.59 -11.81
CA TYR A 479 -7.21 -21.68 -12.36
C TYR A 479 -8.04 -21.25 -13.57
N MET A 480 -8.54 -20.01 -13.56
CA MET A 480 -9.31 -19.41 -14.65
C MET A 480 -8.51 -18.31 -15.32
N SER A 481 -8.70 -18.15 -16.63
CA SER A 481 -8.14 -17.07 -17.43
C SER A 481 -9.16 -16.56 -18.44
N GLY A 482 -9.06 -15.27 -18.82
CA GLY A 482 -9.95 -14.66 -19.80
C GLY A 482 -9.77 -13.16 -19.94
N GLU A 483 -10.57 -12.52 -20.79
CA GLU A 483 -10.58 -11.06 -20.98
C GLU A 483 -11.51 -10.32 -20.00
N ARG A 484 -12.39 -11.03 -19.32
CA ARG A 484 -13.34 -10.49 -18.34
C ARG A 484 -13.22 -11.26 -17.04
N ARG A 485 -13.34 -10.56 -15.92
CA ARG A 485 -13.28 -11.16 -14.59
C ARG A 485 -14.24 -10.45 -13.64
N VAL A 486 -14.96 -11.25 -12.86
CA VAL A 486 -15.76 -10.78 -11.73
C VAL A 486 -15.36 -11.60 -10.50
N LEU A 487 -15.22 -10.92 -9.38
CA LEU A 487 -14.95 -11.56 -8.08
C LEU A 487 -15.75 -10.83 -6.99
N LEU A 488 -16.59 -11.58 -6.31
CA LEU A 488 -17.28 -11.20 -5.08
C LEU A 488 -16.64 -11.93 -3.89
N THR A 489 -16.27 -11.19 -2.86
CA THR A 489 -15.84 -11.72 -1.56
C THR A 489 -16.75 -11.13 -0.49
N VAL A 490 -17.31 -11.99 0.35
CA VAL A 490 -18.10 -11.61 1.53
C VAL A 490 -17.42 -12.20 2.77
N GLU A 491 -17.22 -11.40 3.81
CA GLU A 491 -16.59 -11.84 5.06
C GLU A 491 -17.36 -11.33 6.27
N GLU A 492 -17.57 -12.18 7.22
CA GLU A 492 -17.90 -11.81 8.60
C GLU A 492 -16.60 -11.84 9.41
N ARG A 493 -16.14 -10.66 9.84
CA ARG A 493 -14.89 -10.45 10.56
C ARG A 493 -15.12 -10.34 12.05
N PHE A 494 -14.30 -11.04 12.81
CA PHE A 494 -14.36 -11.10 14.27
C PHE A 494 -13.06 -10.53 14.85
N TYR A 495 -13.18 -9.55 15.70
CA TYR A 495 -12.07 -8.96 16.43
C TYR A 495 -12.11 -9.43 17.87
N THR A 496 -10.95 -9.80 18.45
CA THR A 496 -10.86 -10.21 19.84
C THR A 496 -10.06 -9.19 20.65
N ASP A 497 -10.30 -9.14 21.98
CA ASP A 497 -9.46 -8.37 22.89
C ASP A 497 -8.20 -9.14 23.30
N ARG A 498 -7.98 -10.31 22.72
CA ARG A 498 -6.81 -11.12 23.03
C ARG A 498 -5.55 -10.46 22.49
N TYR A 499 -4.66 -10.11 23.44
CA TYR A 499 -3.39 -9.48 23.17
C TYR A 499 -2.26 -10.41 23.65
N TRP A 500 -1.87 -11.34 22.77
CA TRP A 500 -0.90 -12.35 23.11
C TRP A 500 0.49 -11.76 23.26
N PHE A 501 1.12 -12.03 24.38
CA PHE A 501 2.48 -11.58 24.72
C PHE A 501 2.67 -10.05 24.61
N GLN A 502 1.60 -9.26 24.65
CA GLN A 502 1.60 -7.82 24.39
C GLN A 502 2.21 -7.44 23.02
N LEU A 503 2.18 -8.35 22.06
CA LEU A 503 2.72 -8.20 20.70
C LEU A 503 1.69 -8.47 19.62
N PHE A 504 0.81 -9.48 19.83
CA PHE A 504 -0.09 -9.96 18.77
C PHE A 504 -1.56 -9.78 19.14
N ARG A 505 -2.29 -9.10 18.28
CA ARG A 505 -3.74 -9.10 18.29
C ARG A 505 -4.28 -10.18 17.36
N VAL A 506 -5.38 -10.82 17.76
CA VAL A 506 -5.96 -11.95 17.06
C VAL A 506 -7.38 -11.63 16.64
N GLY A 507 -7.74 -12.04 15.43
CA GLY A 507 -9.09 -12.00 14.89
C GLY A 507 -9.39 -13.27 14.10
N ALA A 508 -10.58 -13.36 13.56
CA ALA A 508 -11.02 -14.44 12.69
C ALA A 508 -11.94 -13.92 11.58
N ALA A 509 -12.10 -14.66 10.51
CA ALA A 509 -13.11 -14.40 9.49
C ALA A 509 -13.78 -15.70 9.04
N ALA A 510 -15.09 -15.66 8.84
CA ALA A 510 -15.80 -16.59 7.99
C ALA A 510 -16.02 -15.92 6.64
N PHE A 511 -15.88 -16.65 5.53
CA PHE A 511 -15.92 -16.03 4.21
C PHE A 511 -16.60 -16.88 3.15
N PHE A 512 -17.09 -16.19 2.13
CA PHE A 512 -17.61 -16.73 0.89
C PHE A 512 -16.98 -15.98 -0.26
N ASP A 513 -16.43 -16.69 -1.26
CA ASP A 513 -15.94 -16.12 -2.50
C ASP A 513 -16.72 -16.71 -3.67
N LEU A 514 -17.05 -15.86 -4.65
CA LEU A 514 -17.72 -16.22 -5.90
C LEU A 514 -17.02 -15.48 -7.04
N GLY A 515 -16.62 -16.19 -8.09
CA GLY A 515 -15.95 -15.53 -9.21
C GLY A 515 -15.98 -16.32 -10.51
N ARG A 516 -15.68 -15.59 -11.59
CA ARG A 516 -15.49 -16.13 -12.93
C ARG A 516 -14.52 -15.26 -13.71
N ALA A 517 -13.67 -15.90 -14.52
CA ALA A 517 -12.93 -15.26 -15.59
C ALA A 517 -13.25 -15.97 -16.91
N TRP A 518 -13.50 -15.20 -18.00
CA TRP A 518 -13.97 -15.78 -19.27
C TRP A 518 -13.66 -14.88 -20.46
N GLY A 519 -13.75 -15.45 -21.66
CA GLY A 519 -13.52 -14.79 -22.95
C GLY A 519 -12.04 -14.55 -23.24
N GLY A 520 -11.64 -14.60 -24.48
CA GLY A 520 -10.29 -14.36 -24.93
C GLY A 520 -9.77 -15.34 -25.96
N ASP A 521 -8.46 -15.42 -26.10
CA ASP A 521 -7.80 -16.36 -27.00
C ASP A 521 -8.01 -17.81 -26.50
N PRO A 522 -8.48 -18.74 -27.36
CA PRO A 522 -8.67 -20.15 -27.01
C PRO A 522 -7.45 -20.84 -26.42
N PHE A 523 -6.24 -20.35 -26.73
CA PHE A 523 -5.01 -20.87 -26.14
C PHE A 523 -4.85 -20.50 -24.67
N THR A 524 -5.29 -19.33 -24.27
CA THR A 524 -5.17 -18.81 -22.90
C THR A 524 -6.45 -18.97 -22.09
N GLU A 525 -7.58 -19.19 -22.73
CA GLU A 525 -8.89 -19.26 -22.06
C GLU A 525 -9.03 -20.53 -21.23
N SER A 526 -9.53 -20.35 -20.00
CA SER A 526 -9.99 -21.43 -19.14
C SER A 526 -11.24 -20.96 -18.40
N ASP A 527 -12.42 -21.35 -18.89
CA ASP A 527 -13.71 -20.94 -18.35
C ASP A 527 -14.53 -22.13 -17.86
N PRO A 528 -14.35 -22.57 -16.61
CA PRO A 528 -15.20 -23.60 -15.98
C PRO A 528 -16.56 -23.06 -15.50
N GLY A 529 -16.93 -21.82 -15.86
CA GLY A 529 -18.14 -21.16 -15.37
C GLY A 529 -17.95 -20.46 -14.02
N TRP A 530 -19.04 -20.22 -13.30
CA TRP A 530 -19.01 -19.61 -11.98
C TRP A 530 -18.50 -20.60 -10.94
N LEU A 531 -17.45 -20.20 -10.21
CA LEU A 531 -16.86 -20.98 -9.13
C LEU A 531 -17.05 -20.26 -7.79
N ALA A 532 -17.35 -21.02 -6.74
CA ALA A 532 -17.53 -20.48 -5.41
C ALA A 532 -16.87 -21.35 -4.34
N ASN A 533 -16.47 -20.73 -3.24
CA ASN A 533 -15.97 -21.42 -2.06
C ASN A 533 -16.44 -20.73 -0.77
N VAL A 534 -16.46 -21.51 0.30
CA VAL A 534 -16.67 -21.05 1.67
C VAL A 534 -15.45 -21.38 2.51
N GLY A 535 -15.27 -20.68 3.61
CA GLY A 535 -14.18 -20.99 4.51
C GLY A 535 -14.16 -20.14 5.76
N PHE A 536 -13.17 -20.42 6.58
CA PHE A 536 -12.88 -19.62 7.77
C PHE A 536 -11.36 -19.52 7.97
N GLY A 537 -10.93 -18.54 8.75
CA GLY A 537 -9.51 -18.37 9.03
C GLY A 537 -9.22 -17.47 10.21
N LEU A 538 -7.99 -17.61 10.70
CA LEU A 538 -7.44 -16.76 11.75
C LEU A 538 -6.70 -15.57 11.13
N ARG A 539 -6.67 -14.48 11.89
CA ARG A 539 -5.97 -13.23 11.57
C ARG A 539 -5.07 -12.88 12.74
N ILE A 540 -3.77 -12.77 12.49
CA ILE A 540 -2.78 -12.48 13.52
C ILE A 540 -2.05 -11.21 13.10
N PHE A 541 -2.09 -10.20 13.95
CA PHE A 541 -1.53 -8.87 13.69
C PHE A 541 -0.49 -8.50 14.75
N ASN A 542 0.75 -8.18 14.33
CA ASN A 542 1.77 -7.67 15.23
C ASN A 542 1.66 -6.16 15.35
N VAL A 543 1.35 -5.65 16.54
CA VAL A 543 1.12 -4.22 16.79
C VAL A 543 2.39 -3.42 17.08
N ARG A 544 3.51 -4.08 17.41
CA ARG A 544 4.77 -3.43 17.82
C ARG A 544 5.87 -3.51 16.75
N ALA A 545 5.58 -4.09 15.59
CA ALA A 545 6.54 -4.16 14.50
C ALA A 545 6.36 -3.02 13.50
N ALA A 546 7.44 -2.63 12.85
CA ALA A 546 7.46 -1.63 11.79
C ALA A 546 6.60 -2.00 10.57
N PHE A 547 6.36 -3.29 10.38
CA PHE A 547 5.49 -3.81 9.33
C PHE A 547 4.10 -4.11 9.89
N SER A 548 3.09 -3.48 9.30
CA SER A 548 1.68 -3.61 9.69
C SER A 548 1.00 -4.72 8.87
N ASN A 549 1.54 -5.94 8.89
CA ASN A 549 0.98 -7.04 8.12
C ASN A 549 0.15 -7.97 9.00
N VAL A 550 -1.00 -8.42 8.45
CA VAL A 550 -1.87 -9.43 9.06
C VAL A 550 -1.54 -10.79 8.45
N VAL A 551 -1.22 -11.76 9.27
CA VAL A 551 -1.07 -13.15 8.84
C VAL A 551 -2.45 -13.78 8.76
N HIS A 552 -2.82 -14.31 7.61
CA HIS A 552 -4.05 -15.04 7.34
C HIS A 552 -3.75 -16.54 7.31
N LEU A 553 -4.44 -17.29 8.12
CA LEU A 553 -4.43 -18.76 8.13
C LEU A 553 -5.84 -19.21 7.77
N ASP A 554 -6.07 -19.55 6.51
CA ASP A 554 -7.39 -19.84 5.97
C ASP A 554 -7.54 -21.32 5.62
N VAL A 555 -8.74 -21.84 5.87
CA VAL A 555 -9.23 -23.12 5.36
C VAL A 555 -10.40 -22.83 4.45
N ALA A 556 -10.31 -23.24 3.18
CA ALA A 556 -11.33 -23.00 2.16
C ALA A 556 -11.81 -24.31 1.55
N VAL A 557 -13.11 -24.41 1.34
CA VAL A 557 -13.79 -25.54 0.74
C VAL A 557 -14.46 -25.09 -0.56
N PRO A 558 -14.04 -25.57 -1.74
CA PRO A 558 -14.69 -25.23 -2.99
C PRO A 558 -16.09 -25.86 -3.02
N LEU A 559 -17.06 -25.08 -3.52
CA LEU A 559 -18.40 -25.56 -3.76
C LEU A 559 -18.46 -26.10 -5.20
N ARG A 560 -18.77 -27.39 -5.37
CA ARG A 560 -18.80 -28.10 -6.67
C ARG A 560 -17.44 -28.03 -7.40
N PRO A 561 -16.36 -28.56 -6.77
CA PRO A 561 -15.06 -28.57 -7.43
C PRO A 561 -15.11 -29.46 -8.68
N PRO A 562 -14.52 -29.01 -9.81
CA PRO A 562 -14.24 -29.90 -10.93
C PRO A 562 -13.32 -31.08 -10.51
N ASP A 563 -13.29 -32.15 -11.33
CA ASP A 563 -12.46 -33.32 -11.07
C ASP A 563 -10.97 -32.92 -10.92
N GLY A 564 -10.28 -33.59 -9.99
CA GLY A 564 -8.86 -33.34 -9.74
C GLY A 564 -8.59 -32.19 -8.75
N ILE A 565 -9.58 -31.41 -8.33
CA ILE A 565 -9.40 -30.33 -7.34
C ILE A 565 -9.59 -30.89 -5.92
N SER A 566 -8.65 -30.57 -5.03
CA SER A 566 -8.75 -30.93 -3.60
C SER A 566 -10.01 -30.32 -2.98
N ARG A 567 -10.72 -31.12 -2.19
CA ARG A 567 -11.93 -30.69 -1.47
C ARG A 567 -11.67 -29.67 -0.37
N VAL A 568 -10.42 -29.52 0.07
CA VAL A 568 -10.02 -28.57 1.10
C VAL A 568 -8.71 -27.94 0.69
N GLN A 569 -8.65 -26.61 0.77
CA GLN A 569 -7.44 -25.82 0.54
C GLN A 569 -7.01 -25.15 1.84
N PHE A 570 -5.72 -25.28 2.17
CA PHE A 570 -5.09 -24.56 3.27
C PHE A 570 -4.28 -23.41 2.68
N LEU A 571 -4.50 -22.20 3.21
CA LEU A 571 -3.82 -21.01 2.75
C LEU A 571 -3.12 -20.33 3.92
N VAL A 572 -1.87 -19.95 3.70
CA VAL A 572 -1.10 -19.09 4.60
C VAL A 572 -0.66 -17.89 3.80
N ARG A 573 -1.08 -16.72 4.21
CA ARG A 573 -0.77 -15.47 3.46
C ARG A 573 -0.50 -14.33 4.42
N THR A 574 0.43 -13.48 4.08
CA THR A 574 0.65 -12.22 4.79
C THR A 574 0.10 -11.08 3.93
N ARG A 575 -0.80 -10.29 4.49
CA ARG A 575 -1.46 -9.18 3.81
C ARG A 575 -1.33 -7.90 4.63
N ALA A 576 -1.39 -6.75 3.96
CA ALA A 576 -1.40 -5.45 4.63
C ALA A 576 -2.74 -5.13 5.33
N SER A 577 -3.76 -5.96 5.13
CA SER A 577 -5.12 -5.78 5.68
C SER A 577 -5.71 -7.09 6.14
N PHE A 578 -6.74 -6.96 6.97
CA PHE A 578 -7.57 -8.06 7.50
C PHE A 578 -8.12 -8.96 6.42
#